data_c7c5de461eec6d17767929dd9bdca610
#
_entry.id   c7c5de461eec6d17767929dd9bdca610
#
_cell.length_a   1.000
_cell.length_b   1.000
_cell.length_c   1.000
_cell.angle_alpha   90.00
_cell.angle_beta   90.00
_cell.angle_gamma   90.00
#
_symmetry.space_group_name_H-M   'P 1'
#
loop_
_entity.id
_entity.type
_entity.pdbx_description
1 polymer ?
#
loop_
_entity_poly.entity_id
_entity_poly.type
_entity_poly.pdbx_seq_one_letter_code
_entity_poly.pdbx_strand_id
1 'polypeptide(L)'
;MLLVEATPAEETKLLAMLTQTPELYLITEGPTLPDLLTPALWARVKEAAAARNIPTFMIAQFQPWYLGLSLYVPPYATASLAAGNRGLDHMIMQDAETANVPINPLEPFNTLVDALREDTMEKQVAALSASLPSGELQDSLFVAMLDSYATAQTAQMWEMSRVALDYIDVDPQIAARLFAETEVKLITDRNTAWVPVIETAAQTNANIVVAAGAAHLPGETGLLKLLANSGWAIIPLDQP
;
A
#
# COMPACT_ATOMS: atom_id res chain seq x y z
N MET A 1 -18.18 10.39 13.44
CA MET A 1 -17.73 9.03 13.01
C MET A 1 -16.39 9.17 12.31
N LEU A 2 -15.46 8.26 12.51
CA LEU A 2 -14.21 8.12 11.76
C LEU A 2 -14.34 6.97 10.76
N LEU A 3 -13.94 7.21 9.51
CA LEU A 3 -13.79 6.20 8.46
C LEU A 3 -12.30 6.03 8.16
N VAL A 4 -11.81 4.80 8.11
CA VAL A 4 -10.41 4.43 7.84
C VAL A 4 -10.35 3.28 6.84
N GLU A 5 -9.21 3.07 6.18
CA GLU A 5 -9.05 1.94 5.25
C GLU A 5 -9.22 0.60 5.97
N ALA A 6 -8.55 0.43 7.10
CA ALA A 6 -8.67 -0.76 7.95
C ALA A 6 -8.81 -0.38 9.42
N THR A 7 -9.78 -0.96 10.11
CA THR A 7 -9.92 -0.83 11.56
C THR A 7 -9.08 -1.87 12.28
N PRO A 8 -8.79 -1.71 13.59
CA PRO A 8 -8.11 -2.74 14.39
C PRO A 8 -8.81 -4.11 14.33
N ALA A 9 -10.14 -4.11 14.22
CA ALA A 9 -10.93 -5.33 14.05
C ALA A 9 -10.70 -5.98 12.68
N GLU A 10 -10.57 -5.18 11.61
CA GLU A 10 -10.26 -5.66 10.27
C GLU A 10 -8.82 -6.19 10.18
N GLU A 11 -7.86 -5.51 10.80
CA GLU A 11 -6.48 -6.00 10.91
C GLU A 11 -6.41 -7.35 11.63
N THR A 12 -7.18 -7.52 12.71
CA THR A 12 -7.27 -8.79 13.45
C THR A 12 -7.82 -9.91 12.57
N LYS A 13 -8.86 -9.63 11.78
CA LYS A 13 -9.44 -10.61 10.82
C LYS A 13 -8.44 -10.98 9.74
N LEU A 14 -7.68 -10.00 9.21
CA LEU A 14 -6.65 -10.23 8.21
C LEU A 14 -5.55 -11.14 8.76
N LEU A 15 -5.03 -10.87 9.96
CA LEU A 15 -4.03 -11.71 10.61
C LEU A 15 -4.54 -13.13 10.86
N ALA A 16 -5.79 -13.28 11.27
CA ALA A 16 -6.42 -14.59 11.46
C ALA A 16 -6.53 -15.34 10.12
N MET A 17 -6.95 -14.66 9.05
CA MET A 17 -7.03 -15.24 7.69
C MET A 17 -5.65 -15.70 7.20
N LEU A 18 -4.63 -14.87 7.30
CA LEU A 18 -3.25 -15.23 6.90
C LEU A 18 -2.72 -16.42 7.71
N THR A 19 -3.04 -16.48 9.01
CA THR A 19 -2.63 -17.60 9.87
C THR A 19 -3.33 -18.90 9.50
N GLN A 20 -4.61 -18.86 9.14
CA GLN A 20 -5.42 -20.03 8.80
C GLN A 20 -5.23 -20.51 7.36
N THR A 21 -4.79 -19.63 6.48
CA THR A 21 -4.67 -19.83 5.04
C THR A 21 -3.29 -19.39 4.54
N PRO A 22 -2.21 -20.09 4.94
CA PRO A 22 -0.84 -19.68 4.60
C PRO A 22 -0.55 -19.67 3.10
N GLU A 23 -1.29 -20.42 2.30
CA GLU A 23 -1.22 -20.42 0.83
C GLU A 23 -1.58 -19.06 0.21
N LEU A 24 -2.17 -18.14 0.95
CA LEU A 24 -2.40 -16.76 0.48
C LEU A 24 -1.08 -16.03 0.26
N TYR A 25 -0.09 -16.25 1.10
CA TYR A 25 1.20 -15.55 1.04
C TYR A 25 2.41 -16.46 0.89
N LEU A 26 2.23 -17.79 0.98
CA LEU A 26 3.27 -18.79 0.75
C LEU A 26 3.00 -19.59 -0.53
N ILE A 27 4.07 -19.96 -1.21
CA ILE A 27 4.07 -20.97 -2.26
C ILE A 27 4.14 -22.32 -1.55
N THR A 28 3.02 -23.05 -1.52
CA THR A 28 2.92 -24.35 -0.86
C THR A 28 3.15 -25.52 -1.81
N GLU A 29 3.04 -25.29 -3.13
CA GLU A 29 3.22 -26.28 -4.18
C GLU A 29 3.91 -25.67 -5.40
N GLY A 30 4.67 -26.50 -6.14
CA GLY A 30 5.32 -26.09 -7.37
C GLY A 30 6.68 -25.38 -7.17
N PRO A 31 7.14 -24.63 -8.19
CA PRO A 31 8.42 -23.94 -8.15
C PRO A 31 8.39 -22.78 -7.14
N THR A 32 9.48 -22.65 -6.38
CA THR A 32 9.67 -21.60 -5.37
C THR A 32 10.34 -20.36 -5.97
N LEU A 33 10.45 -19.25 -5.23
CA LEU A 33 11.04 -18.01 -5.76
C LEU A 33 12.44 -18.19 -6.37
N PRO A 34 13.37 -18.98 -5.80
CA PRO A 34 14.65 -19.27 -6.47
C PRO A 34 14.52 -19.90 -7.85
N ASP A 35 13.44 -20.65 -8.10
CA ASP A 35 13.18 -21.31 -9.40
C ASP A 35 12.50 -20.36 -10.40
N LEU A 36 11.75 -19.40 -9.89
CA LEU A 36 10.94 -18.44 -10.67
C LEU A 36 11.75 -17.19 -11.08
N LEU A 37 12.73 -16.81 -10.26
CA LEU A 37 13.49 -15.57 -10.45
C LEU A 37 14.79 -15.85 -11.22
N THR A 38 15.25 -14.85 -11.99
CA THR A 38 16.61 -14.92 -12.53
C THR A 38 17.63 -14.92 -11.39
N PRO A 39 18.81 -15.53 -11.57
CA PRO A 39 19.86 -15.51 -10.53
C PRO A 39 20.24 -14.12 -10.05
N ALA A 40 20.22 -13.12 -10.94
CA ALA A 40 20.50 -11.73 -10.61
C ALA A 40 19.40 -11.12 -9.72
N LEU A 41 18.12 -11.31 -10.08
CA LEU A 41 17.00 -10.82 -9.28
C LEU A 41 16.93 -11.52 -7.93
N TRP A 42 17.16 -12.85 -7.88
CA TRP A 42 17.20 -13.59 -6.63
C TRP A 42 18.34 -13.10 -5.69
N ALA A 43 19.50 -12.73 -6.24
CA ALA A 43 20.58 -12.14 -5.45
C ALA A 43 20.16 -10.80 -4.81
N ARG A 44 19.52 -9.92 -5.58
CA ARG A 44 18.98 -8.64 -5.08
C ARG A 44 17.90 -8.84 -4.01
N VAL A 45 16.99 -9.77 -4.24
CA VAL A 45 15.95 -10.14 -3.25
C VAL A 45 16.58 -10.59 -1.93
N LYS A 46 17.60 -11.47 -1.97
CA LYS A 46 18.30 -11.92 -0.76
C LYS A 46 18.98 -10.79 -0.01
N GLU A 47 19.63 -9.87 -0.72
CA GLU A 47 20.29 -8.71 -0.13
C GLU A 47 19.25 -7.79 0.54
N ALA A 48 18.14 -7.46 -0.14
CA ALA A 48 17.08 -6.63 0.40
C ALA A 48 16.40 -7.27 1.63
N ALA A 49 16.21 -8.58 1.62
CA ALA A 49 15.65 -9.33 2.75
C ALA A 49 16.61 -9.37 3.94
N ALA A 50 17.90 -9.62 3.68
CA ALA A 50 18.94 -9.63 4.73
C ALA A 50 19.05 -8.28 5.44
N ALA A 51 18.96 -7.16 4.71
CA ALA A 51 18.92 -5.82 5.28
C ALA A 51 17.75 -5.59 6.26
N ARG A 52 16.68 -6.38 6.15
CA ARG A 52 15.47 -6.37 7.00
C ARG A 52 15.41 -7.49 8.02
N ASN A 53 16.51 -8.26 8.15
CA ASN A 53 16.61 -9.45 9.01
C ASN A 53 15.58 -10.54 8.66
N ILE A 54 15.15 -10.64 7.39
CA ILE A 54 14.25 -11.69 6.91
C ILE A 54 15.10 -12.87 6.42
N PRO A 55 14.97 -14.08 7.01
CA PRO A 55 15.77 -15.23 6.63
C PRO A 55 15.50 -15.70 5.18
N THR A 56 16.54 -16.08 4.46
CA THR A 56 16.46 -16.54 3.05
C THR A 56 15.50 -17.71 2.86
N PHE A 57 15.47 -18.66 3.81
CA PHE A 57 14.55 -19.82 3.69
C PHE A 57 13.08 -19.43 3.78
N MET A 58 12.74 -18.35 4.47
CA MET A 58 11.37 -17.83 4.52
C MET A 58 10.98 -17.19 3.19
N ILE A 59 11.82 -16.27 2.70
CA ILE A 59 11.53 -15.55 1.45
C ILE A 59 11.48 -16.47 0.23
N ALA A 60 12.16 -17.61 0.27
CA ALA A 60 12.13 -18.59 -0.82
C ALA A 60 10.72 -19.13 -1.09
N GLN A 61 9.88 -19.15 -0.08
CA GLN A 61 8.50 -19.67 -0.13
C GLN A 61 7.43 -18.56 -0.20
N PHE A 62 7.81 -17.28 -0.14
CA PHE A 62 6.81 -16.23 -0.24
C PHE A 62 6.22 -16.13 -1.66
N GLN A 63 4.93 -15.81 -1.74
CA GLN A 63 4.34 -15.33 -2.98
C GLN A 63 5.03 -14.02 -3.39
N PRO A 64 5.27 -13.76 -4.70
CA PRO A 64 6.00 -12.56 -5.12
C PRO A 64 5.34 -11.25 -4.66
N TRP A 65 4.00 -11.17 -4.67
CA TRP A 65 3.26 -10.00 -4.20
C TRP A 65 3.54 -9.71 -2.72
N TYR A 66 3.55 -10.76 -1.88
CA TYR A 66 3.77 -10.62 -0.44
C TYR A 66 5.22 -10.22 -0.13
N LEU A 67 6.17 -10.79 -0.89
CA LEU A 67 7.56 -10.40 -0.78
C LEU A 67 7.78 -8.94 -1.20
N GLY A 68 7.18 -8.49 -2.31
CA GLY A 68 7.23 -7.10 -2.76
C GLY A 68 6.75 -6.14 -1.67
N LEU A 69 5.61 -6.43 -1.06
CA LEU A 69 5.07 -5.65 0.06
C LEU A 69 6.01 -5.66 1.28
N SER A 70 6.59 -6.83 1.62
CA SER A 70 7.52 -6.97 2.74
C SER A 70 8.84 -6.21 2.54
N LEU A 71 9.26 -6.02 1.29
CA LEU A 71 10.48 -5.31 0.93
C LEU A 71 10.27 -3.82 0.61
N TYR A 72 9.02 -3.37 0.53
CA TYR A 72 8.69 -1.97 0.23
C TYR A 72 9.18 -1.02 1.34
N VAL A 73 9.00 -1.41 2.59
CA VAL A 73 9.43 -0.58 3.75
C VAL A 73 10.95 -0.65 3.91
N PRO A 74 11.65 0.51 3.97
CA PRO A 74 13.10 0.54 4.19
C PRO A 74 13.53 -0.10 5.52
N PRO A 75 14.76 -0.63 5.62
CA PRO A 75 15.24 -1.30 6.84
C PRO A 75 15.15 -0.45 8.12
N TYR A 76 15.46 0.84 8.03
CA TYR A 76 15.38 1.76 9.17
C TYR A 76 13.94 2.02 9.63
N ALA A 77 12.98 2.09 8.71
CA ALA A 77 11.56 2.23 9.05
C ALA A 77 11.00 0.92 9.62
N THR A 78 11.44 -0.24 9.13
CA THR A 78 11.11 -1.55 9.70
C THR A 78 11.54 -1.64 11.17
N ALA A 79 12.73 -1.14 11.51
CA ALA A 79 13.20 -1.10 12.89
C ALA A 79 12.31 -0.21 13.79
N SER A 80 11.84 0.92 13.26
CA SER A 80 10.92 1.81 13.97
C SER A 80 9.57 1.15 14.26
N LEU A 81 8.99 0.45 13.25
CA LEU A 81 7.76 -0.32 13.43
C LEU A 81 7.93 -1.46 14.45
N ALA A 82 9.05 -2.17 14.41
CA ALA A 82 9.37 -3.23 15.37
C ALA A 82 9.52 -2.70 16.81
N ALA A 83 9.95 -1.45 16.98
CA ALA A 83 9.98 -0.75 18.26
C ALA A 83 8.60 -0.29 18.76
N GLY A 84 7.53 -0.58 18.04
CA GLY A 84 6.15 -0.25 18.42
C GLY A 84 5.69 1.14 17.98
N ASN A 85 6.48 1.87 17.20
CA ASN A 85 6.04 3.13 16.62
C ASN A 85 4.91 2.88 15.60
N ARG A 86 3.80 3.57 15.77
CA ARG A 86 2.61 3.44 14.93
C ARG A 86 2.52 4.59 13.93
N GLY A 87 1.93 4.31 12.77
CA GLY A 87 1.63 5.34 11.78
C GLY A 87 0.50 6.28 12.23
N LEU A 88 0.30 7.36 11.47
CA LEU A 88 -0.71 8.39 11.73
C LEU A 88 -2.12 7.78 11.85
N ASP A 89 -2.46 6.81 11.01
CA ASP A 89 -3.78 6.15 11.04
C ASP A 89 -4.09 5.54 12.41
N HIS A 90 -3.11 4.84 13.01
CA HIS A 90 -3.28 4.26 14.34
C HIS A 90 -3.40 5.32 15.43
N MET A 91 -2.69 6.45 15.31
CA MET A 91 -2.80 7.56 16.25
C MET A 91 -4.19 8.20 16.17
N ILE A 92 -4.71 8.45 14.98
CA ILE A 92 -6.06 8.97 14.76
C ILE A 92 -7.13 8.00 15.31
N MET A 93 -6.97 6.70 15.07
CA MET A 93 -7.88 5.68 15.63
C MET A 93 -7.84 5.65 17.15
N GLN A 94 -6.66 5.75 17.76
CA GLN A 94 -6.50 5.81 19.22
C GLN A 94 -7.18 7.05 19.82
N ASP A 95 -7.06 8.20 19.18
CA ASP A 95 -7.74 9.43 19.59
C ASP A 95 -9.25 9.28 19.47
N ALA A 96 -9.75 8.68 18.39
CA ALA A 96 -11.17 8.40 18.19
C ALA A 96 -11.72 7.44 19.26
N GLU A 97 -10.99 6.37 19.59
CA GLU A 97 -11.35 5.44 20.67
C GLU A 97 -11.43 6.16 22.04
N THR A 98 -10.43 6.98 22.34
CA THR A 98 -10.37 7.76 23.58
C THR A 98 -11.55 8.74 23.69
N ALA A 99 -11.95 9.33 22.56
CA ALA A 99 -13.09 10.24 22.46
C ALA A 99 -14.45 9.52 22.32
N ASN A 100 -14.47 8.18 22.31
CA ASN A 100 -15.66 7.36 22.05
C ASN A 100 -16.33 7.70 20.70
N VAL A 101 -15.54 8.05 19.68
CA VAL A 101 -16.00 8.25 18.31
C VAL A 101 -16.05 6.89 17.60
N PRO A 102 -17.19 6.49 17.00
CA PRO A 102 -17.27 5.25 16.25
C PRO A 102 -16.30 5.23 15.08
N ILE A 103 -15.61 4.10 14.88
CA ILE A 103 -14.64 3.86 13.80
C ILE A 103 -15.21 2.77 12.89
N ASN A 104 -15.30 3.06 11.58
CA ASN A 104 -15.77 2.10 10.58
C ASN A 104 -14.76 1.99 9.43
N PRO A 105 -14.65 0.81 8.79
CA PRO A 105 -13.78 0.64 7.62
C PRO A 105 -14.43 1.24 6.37
N LEU A 106 -13.59 1.71 5.44
CA LEU A 106 -13.99 2.11 4.08
C LEU A 106 -14.24 0.91 3.19
N GLU A 107 -13.60 -0.23 3.48
CA GLU A 107 -13.66 -1.44 2.68
C GLU A 107 -13.54 -2.72 3.54
N PRO A 108 -13.90 -3.90 2.99
CA PRO A 108 -13.65 -5.18 3.64
C PRO A 108 -12.14 -5.44 3.85
N PHE A 109 -11.79 -6.13 4.93
CA PHE A 109 -10.40 -6.39 5.35
C PHE A 109 -9.54 -7.14 4.32
N ASN A 110 -10.14 -7.90 3.42
CA ASN A 110 -9.46 -8.71 2.41
C ASN A 110 -9.24 -7.99 1.07
N THR A 111 -9.83 -6.80 0.87
CA THR A 111 -9.81 -6.08 -0.43
C THR A 111 -8.39 -5.92 -0.98
N LEU A 112 -7.46 -5.45 -0.16
CA LEU A 112 -6.07 -5.24 -0.58
C LEU A 112 -5.36 -6.56 -0.92
N VAL A 113 -5.54 -7.59 -0.09
CA VAL A 113 -4.93 -8.91 -0.33
C VAL A 113 -5.46 -9.52 -1.62
N ASP A 114 -6.77 -9.46 -1.84
CA ASP A 114 -7.39 -9.98 -3.06
C ASP A 114 -6.89 -9.23 -4.30
N ALA A 115 -6.82 -7.91 -4.26
CA ALA A 115 -6.30 -7.09 -5.36
C ALA A 115 -4.85 -7.43 -5.74
N LEU A 116 -3.98 -7.72 -4.75
CA LEU A 116 -2.58 -8.03 -4.99
C LEU A 116 -2.34 -9.49 -5.45
N ARG A 117 -3.17 -10.43 -5.00
CA ARG A 117 -3.00 -11.87 -5.28
C ARG A 117 -3.67 -12.35 -6.57
N GLU A 118 -4.62 -11.59 -7.12
CA GLU A 118 -5.37 -11.98 -8.33
C GLU A 118 -4.51 -12.07 -9.59
N ASP A 119 -3.32 -11.48 -9.58
CA ASP A 119 -2.43 -11.53 -10.73
C ASP A 119 -1.78 -12.90 -10.93
N THR A 120 -1.47 -13.23 -12.19
CA THR A 120 -0.70 -14.42 -12.50
C THR A 120 0.70 -14.37 -11.89
N MET A 121 1.31 -15.53 -11.67
CA MET A 121 2.66 -15.63 -11.11
C MET A 121 3.67 -14.79 -11.91
N GLU A 122 3.57 -14.79 -13.25
CA GLU A 122 4.44 -14.00 -14.13
C GLU A 122 4.28 -12.50 -13.88
N LYS A 123 3.05 -12.01 -13.73
CA LYS A 123 2.79 -10.60 -13.42
C LYS A 123 3.31 -10.22 -12.04
N GLN A 124 3.10 -11.08 -11.05
CA GLN A 124 3.60 -10.85 -9.69
C GLN A 124 5.14 -10.81 -9.65
N VAL A 125 5.82 -11.69 -10.40
CA VAL A 125 7.29 -11.68 -10.53
C VAL A 125 7.77 -10.40 -11.23
N ALA A 126 7.08 -9.96 -12.28
CA ALA A 126 7.40 -8.72 -12.97
C ALA A 126 7.22 -7.50 -12.05
N ALA A 127 6.12 -7.44 -11.29
CA ALA A 127 5.87 -6.40 -10.29
C ALA A 127 6.93 -6.39 -9.18
N LEU A 128 7.33 -7.56 -8.67
CA LEU A 128 8.42 -7.69 -7.70
C LEU A 128 9.74 -7.16 -8.28
N SER A 129 10.07 -7.49 -9.54
CA SER A 129 11.26 -6.97 -10.21
C SER A 129 11.25 -5.44 -10.31
N ALA A 130 10.10 -4.87 -10.66
CA ALA A 130 9.88 -3.43 -10.77
C ALA A 130 9.94 -2.71 -9.40
N SER A 131 9.55 -3.38 -8.32
CA SER A 131 9.54 -2.79 -6.97
C SER A 131 10.90 -2.78 -6.27
N LEU A 132 11.94 -3.35 -6.88
CA LEU A 132 13.28 -3.44 -6.31
C LEU A 132 14.28 -2.56 -7.09
N PRO A 133 14.24 -1.23 -6.99
CA PRO A 133 15.29 -0.36 -7.52
C PRO A 133 16.62 -0.63 -6.80
N SER A 134 17.73 -0.03 -7.29
CA SER A 134 19.00 -0.07 -6.55
C SER A 134 18.81 0.55 -5.15
N GLY A 135 19.55 0.04 -4.15
CA GLY A 135 19.37 0.48 -2.75
C GLY A 135 19.49 2.00 -2.55
N GLU A 136 20.46 2.65 -3.21
CA GLU A 136 20.63 4.12 -3.13
C GLU A 136 19.42 4.87 -3.73
N LEU A 137 18.85 4.39 -4.84
CA LEU A 137 17.67 4.99 -5.43
C LEU A 137 16.44 4.79 -4.54
N GLN A 138 16.27 3.61 -3.94
CA GLN A 138 15.15 3.32 -3.05
C GLN A 138 15.16 4.26 -1.83
N ASP A 139 16.32 4.47 -1.21
CA ASP A 139 16.45 5.39 -0.08
C ASP A 139 16.16 6.83 -0.49
N SER A 140 16.68 7.28 -1.63
CA SER A 140 16.44 8.63 -2.16
C SER A 140 14.96 8.88 -2.46
N LEU A 141 14.28 7.92 -3.09
CA LEU A 141 12.84 8.00 -3.38
C LEU A 141 12.01 8.04 -2.09
N PHE A 142 12.39 7.23 -1.10
CA PHE A 142 11.67 7.21 0.17
C PHE A 142 11.82 8.53 0.95
N VAL A 143 13.03 9.10 0.98
CA VAL A 143 13.27 10.42 1.60
C VAL A 143 12.46 11.51 0.88
N ALA A 144 12.48 11.54 -0.46
CA ALA A 144 11.72 12.49 -1.25
C ALA A 144 10.19 12.33 -1.04
N MET A 145 9.72 11.08 -0.89
CA MET A 145 8.32 10.79 -0.57
C MET A 145 7.94 11.32 0.81
N LEU A 146 8.80 11.15 1.82
CA LEU A 146 8.55 11.69 3.16
C LEU A 146 8.52 13.23 3.16
N ASP A 147 9.41 13.87 2.41
CA ASP A 147 9.42 15.35 2.27
C ASP A 147 8.13 15.84 1.60
N SER A 148 7.72 15.19 0.50
CA SER A 148 6.45 15.50 -0.18
C SER A 148 5.24 15.27 0.74
N TYR A 149 5.26 14.24 1.56
CA TYR A 149 4.21 14.00 2.56
C TYR A 149 4.17 15.10 3.61
N ALA A 150 5.33 15.46 4.19
CA ALA A 150 5.44 16.50 5.21
C ALA A 150 5.04 17.90 4.71
N THR A 151 5.20 18.15 3.41
CA THR A 151 4.83 19.42 2.75
C THR A 151 3.45 19.37 2.07
N ALA A 152 2.66 18.32 2.32
CA ALA A 152 1.32 18.09 1.75
C ALA A 152 1.27 18.07 0.21
N GLN A 153 2.39 17.72 -0.44
CA GLN A 153 2.50 17.59 -1.89
C GLN A 153 2.16 16.17 -2.34
N THR A 154 0.99 15.68 -1.98
CA THR A 154 0.58 14.27 -2.15
C THR A 154 0.56 13.80 -3.62
N ALA A 155 0.28 14.70 -4.57
CA ALA A 155 0.35 14.38 -6.00
C ALA A 155 1.78 14.03 -6.45
N GLN A 156 2.81 14.63 -5.86
CA GLN A 156 4.21 14.32 -6.18
C GLN A 156 4.62 12.94 -5.72
N MET A 157 4.03 12.43 -4.64
CA MET A 157 4.35 11.08 -4.14
C MET A 157 4.03 10.01 -5.19
N TRP A 158 2.89 10.13 -5.87
CA TRP A 158 2.49 9.19 -6.91
C TRP A 158 3.34 9.37 -8.18
N GLU A 159 3.59 10.62 -8.59
CA GLU A 159 4.47 10.93 -9.72
C GLU A 159 5.91 10.43 -9.52
N MET A 160 6.45 10.52 -8.32
CA MET A 160 7.78 9.94 -8.03
C MET A 160 7.81 8.42 -8.22
N SER A 161 6.76 7.71 -7.85
CA SER A 161 6.65 6.28 -8.10
C SER A 161 6.62 5.97 -9.60
N ARG A 162 5.97 6.81 -10.42
CA ARG A 162 5.96 6.68 -11.87
C ARG A 162 7.34 6.98 -12.49
N VAL A 163 8.01 8.04 -12.04
CA VAL A 163 9.36 8.38 -12.52
C VAL A 163 10.39 7.31 -12.13
N ALA A 164 10.20 6.64 -10.99
CA ALA A 164 11.07 5.55 -10.55
C ALA A 164 11.12 4.39 -11.56
N LEU A 165 10.09 4.23 -12.41
CA LEU A 165 10.06 3.19 -13.45
C LEU A 165 11.18 3.37 -14.50
N ASP A 166 11.67 4.59 -14.71
CA ASP A 166 12.77 4.86 -15.65
C ASP A 166 14.12 4.32 -15.17
N TYR A 167 14.20 3.90 -13.90
CA TYR A 167 15.42 3.45 -13.24
C TYR A 167 15.41 1.96 -12.87
N ILE A 168 14.41 1.21 -13.33
CA ILE A 168 14.34 -0.24 -13.12
C ILE A 168 14.77 -1.01 -14.35
N ASP A 169 15.27 -2.22 -14.14
CA ASP A 169 15.70 -3.12 -15.23
C ASP A 169 14.52 -3.96 -15.75
N VAL A 170 13.53 -3.25 -16.30
CA VAL A 170 12.33 -3.84 -16.94
C VAL A 170 12.04 -3.03 -18.20
N ASP A 171 11.51 -3.68 -19.24
CA ASP A 171 11.06 -2.98 -20.44
C ASP A 171 10.12 -1.82 -20.07
N PRO A 172 10.38 -0.59 -20.53
CA PRO A 172 9.60 0.59 -20.13
C PRO A 172 8.11 0.48 -20.44
N GLN A 173 7.72 -0.20 -21.53
CA GLN A 173 6.30 -0.38 -21.87
C GLN A 173 5.63 -1.38 -20.93
N ILE A 174 6.36 -2.43 -20.54
CA ILE A 174 5.87 -3.39 -19.54
C ILE A 174 5.74 -2.70 -18.17
N ALA A 175 6.75 -1.95 -17.75
CA ALA A 175 6.74 -1.21 -16.49
C ALA A 175 5.57 -0.22 -16.41
N ALA A 176 5.38 0.61 -17.45
CA ALA A 176 4.28 1.57 -17.50
C ALA A 176 2.90 0.91 -17.46
N ARG A 177 2.73 -0.23 -18.16
CA ARG A 177 1.47 -0.99 -18.12
C ARG A 177 1.21 -1.57 -16.74
N LEU A 178 2.20 -2.21 -16.11
CA LEU A 178 2.06 -2.77 -14.77
C LEU A 178 1.73 -1.69 -13.74
N PHE A 179 2.36 -0.53 -13.86
CA PHE A 179 2.07 0.62 -12.99
C PHE A 179 0.62 1.09 -13.16
N ALA A 180 0.15 1.27 -14.39
CA ALA A 180 -1.23 1.68 -14.67
C ALA A 180 -2.25 0.64 -14.17
N GLU A 181 -1.99 -0.67 -14.36
CA GLU A 181 -2.84 -1.74 -13.82
C GLU A 181 -2.88 -1.71 -12.28
N THR A 182 -1.73 -1.45 -11.64
CA THR A 182 -1.61 -1.31 -10.18
C THR A 182 -2.36 -0.07 -9.69
N GLU A 183 -2.24 1.07 -10.36
CA GLU A 183 -2.96 2.30 -10.04
C GLU A 183 -4.48 2.09 -10.09
N VAL A 184 -4.98 1.40 -11.11
CA VAL A 184 -6.40 1.08 -11.19
C VAL A 184 -6.84 0.27 -9.97
N LYS A 185 -6.15 -0.83 -9.66
CA LYS A 185 -6.52 -1.74 -8.56
C LYS A 185 -6.39 -1.11 -7.18
N LEU A 186 -5.27 -0.42 -6.92
CA LEU A 186 -4.96 0.05 -5.57
C LEU A 186 -5.54 1.43 -5.28
N ILE A 187 -5.84 2.23 -6.28
CA ILE A 187 -6.33 3.60 -6.11
C ILE A 187 -7.71 3.78 -6.72
N THR A 188 -7.86 3.62 -8.05
CA THR A 188 -9.08 4.03 -8.76
C THR A 188 -10.31 3.23 -8.33
N ASP A 189 -10.21 1.90 -8.32
CA ASP A 189 -11.34 1.01 -7.99
C ASP A 189 -11.73 1.16 -6.52
N ARG A 190 -10.76 1.26 -5.63
CA ARG A 190 -10.98 1.46 -4.20
C ARG A 190 -11.61 2.82 -3.93
N ASN A 191 -11.08 3.90 -4.48
CA ASN A 191 -11.66 5.24 -4.36
C ASN A 191 -13.11 5.28 -4.84
N THR A 192 -13.38 4.64 -5.98
CA THR A 192 -14.72 4.56 -6.53
C THR A 192 -15.69 3.82 -5.60
N ALA A 193 -15.23 2.73 -4.99
CA ALA A 193 -16.02 1.96 -4.03
C ALA A 193 -16.22 2.70 -2.69
N TRP A 194 -15.27 3.56 -2.28
CA TRP A 194 -15.36 4.28 -1.01
C TRP A 194 -16.32 5.47 -1.04
N VAL A 195 -16.51 6.12 -2.20
CA VAL A 195 -17.43 7.29 -2.31
C VAL A 195 -18.81 6.99 -1.74
N PRO A 196 -19.54 5.94 -2.14
CA PRO A 196 -20.87 5.65 -1.58
C PRO A 196 -20.84 5.31 -0.07
N VAL A 197 -19.74 4.76 0.43
CA VAL A 197 -19.55 4.51 1.88
C VAL A 197 -19.45 5.83 2.64
N ILE A 198 -18.66 6.78 2.12
CA ILE A 198 -18.50 8.13 2.68
C ILE A 198 -19.83 8.88 2.65
N GLU A 199 -20.53 8.86 1.52
CA GLU A 199 -21.84 9.53 1.35
C GLU A 199 -22.88 8.98 2.33
N THR A 200 -22.95 7.65 2.48
CA THR A 200 -23.86 7.00 3.44
C THR A 200 -23.55 7.40 4.87
N ALA A 201 -22.27 7.43 5.24
CA ALA A 201 -21.86 7.86 6.56
C ALA A 201 -22.22 9.33 6.84
N ALA A 202 -22.04 10.21 5.85
CA ALA A 202 -22.37 11.62 5.98
C ALA A 202 -23.88 11.88 6.08
N GLN A 203 -24.74 11.03 5.50
CA GLN A 203 -26.19 11.13 5.64
C GLN A 203 -26.68 10.77 7.04
N THR A 204 -25.96 9.92 7.74
CA THR A 204 -26.36 9.35 9.03
C THR A 204 -25.62 9.98 10.23
N ASN A 205 -24.60 10.78 9.99
CA ASN A 205 -23.80 11.42 11.04
C ASN A 205 -23.65 12.92 10.74
N ALA A 206 -23.78 13.74 11.78
CA ALA A 206 -23.64 15.20 11.65
C ALA A 206 -22.23 15.62 11.18
N ASN A 207 -21.21 14.88 11.61
CA ASN A 207 -19.82 15.08 11.22
C ASN A 207 -19.14 13.73 11.00
N ILE A 208 -18.34 13.64 9.96
CA ILE A 208 -17.47 12.50 9.68
C ILE A 208 -16.03 12.97 9.46
N VAL A 209 -15.08 12.11 9.76
CA VAL A 209 -13.67 12.24 9.39
C VAL A 209 -13.34 11.03 8.55
N VAL A 210 -12.66 11.23 7.44
CA VAL A 210 -12.14 10.16 6.58
C VAL A 210 -10.64 10.25 6.59
N ALA A 211 -9.96 9.20 7.06
CA ALA A 211 -8.52 9.08 7.02
C ALA A 211 -8.15 7.97 6.03
N ALA A 212 -7.55 8.36 4.92
CA ALA A 212 -7.08 7.48 3.86
C ALA A 212 -5.64 7.81 3.50
N GLY A 213 -4.91 6.83 2.98
CA GLY A 213 -3.54 7.03 2.52
C GLY A 213 -3.44 8.20 1.53
N ALA A 214 -2.39 9.00 1.67
CA ALA A 214 -2.23 10.24 0.92
C ALA A 214 -2.32 10.09 -0.61
N ALA A 215 -1.95 8.91 -1.13
CA ALA A 215 -2.06 8.59 -2.55
C ALA A 215 -3.51 8.51 -3.06
N HIS A 216 -4.49 8.30 -2.18
CA HIS A 216 -5.91 8.25 -2.53
C HIS A 216 -6.54 9.63 -2.76
N LEU A 217 -5.89 10.71 -2.36
CA LEU A 217 -6.50 12.04 -2.36
C LEU A 217 -6.43 12.76 -3.73
N PRO A 218 -5.27 12.85 -4.43
CA PRO A 218 -5.07 13.67 -5.61
C PRO A 218 -5.51 12.98 -6.91
N GLY A 219 -5.58 13.77 -8.00
CA GLY A 219 -5.81 13.28 -9.36
C GLY A 219 -7.28 13.15 -9.75
N GLU A 220 -7.52 12.79 -11.01
CA GLU A 220 -8.87 12.68 -11.57
C GLU A 220 -9.68 11.53 -10.96
N THR A 221 -9.00 10.48 -10.51
CA THR A 221 -9.59 9.34 -9.80
C THR A 221 -9.38 9.40 -8.28
N GLY A 222 -8.82 10.53 -7.79
CA GLY A 222 -8.62 10.78 -6.37
C GLY A 222 -9.93 11.11 -5.64
N LEU A 223 -9.99 10.79 -4.35
CA LEU A 223 -11.19 10.99 -3.53
C LEU A 223 -11.67 12.44 -3.54
N LEU A 224 -10.76 13.42 -3.51
CA LEU A 224 -11.16 14.84 -3.53
C LEU A 224 -11.93 15.18 -4.80
N LYS A 225 -11.48 14.68 -5.96
CA LYS A 225 -12.14 14.92 -7.24
C LYS A 225 -13.45 14.15 -7.35
N LEU A 226 -13.49 12.88 -6.92
CA LEU A 226 -14.68 12.07 -6.96
C LEU A 226 -15.79 12.65 -6.06
N LEU A 227 -15.46 13.10 -4.86
CA LEU A 227 -16.40 13.76 -3.96
C LEU A 227 -16.89 15.10 -4.55
N ALA A 228 -15.99 15.91 -5.14
CA ALA A 228 -16.40 17.13 -5.83
C ALA A 228 -17.38 16.86 -6.98
N ASN A 229 -17.15 15.79 -7.76
CA ASN A 229 -18.07 15.36 -8.84
C ASN A 229 -19.43 14.90 -8.28
N SER A 230 -19.47 14.38 -7.06
CA SER A 230 -20.70 14.03 -6.32
C SER A 230 -21.39 15.24 -5.65
N GLY A 231 -20.87 16.45 -5.84
CA GLY A 231 -21.49 17.69 -5.35
C GLY A 231 -20.94 18.21 -4.01
N TRP A 232 -19.86 17.65 -3.48
CA TRP A 232 -19.21 18.15 -2.28
C TRP A 232 -18.39 19.39 -2.59
N ALA A 233 -18.43 20.39 -1.71
CA ALA A 233 -17.50 21.52 -1.75
C ALA A 233 -16.19 21.12 -1.05
N ILE A 234 -15.10 21.09 -1.80
CA ILE A 234 -13.77 20.74 -1.29
C ILE A 234 -13.03 22.05 -0.95
N ILE A 235 -12.76 22.24 0.33
CA ILE A 235 -12.12 23.46 0.84
C ILE A 235 -10.85 23.02 1.59
N PRO A 236 -9.64 23.36 1.09
CA PRO A 236 -8.41 23.14 1.83
C PRO A 236 -8.43 23.89 3.16
N LEU A 237 -8.00 23.23 4.22
CA LEU A 237 -7.73 23.92 5.48
C LEU A 237 -6.34 24.58 5.37
N ASP A 238 -6.26 25.84 5.76
CA ASP A 238 -4.99 26.51 5.86
C ASP A 238 -4.09 25.75 6.83
N GLN A 239 -2.87 25.43 6.41
CA GLN A 239 -1.89 24.84 7.35
C GLN A 239 -1.52 25.91 8.37
N PRO A 240 -1.42 25.55 9.64
CA PRO A 240 -1.03 26.49 10.72
C PRO A 240 0.40 27.00 10.54
#